data_6a9ca55f3a932ac7d64cd9d864b06d50
#
_entry.id   6a9ca55f3a932ac7d64cd9d864b06d50
#
_cell.length_a   1.000
_cell.length_b   1.000
_cell.length_c   1.000
_cell.angle_alpha   90.00
_cell.angle_beta   90.00
_cell.angle_gamma   90.00
#
_symmetry.space_group_name_H-M   'P 1'
#
loop_
_entity.id
_entity.type
_entity.pdbx_description
1 polymer ?
#
loop_
_entity_poly.entity_id
_entity_poly.type
_entity_poly.pdbx_seq_one_letter_code
_entity_poly.pdbx_strand_id
1 'polypeptide(L)'
;PFRDFVSKHALGIGFFALTVVSFLLRISLWDAITGDYSWFLTNWIRELGKYPGISGIGQNIGEYNVPYMLFLAVVGRTPANNLYEIKAFSVFFDYLGAFFAIKIVSFLRGTRLITTRNLFLYAAILFSPAIFLDSAFWAQCDMIYSAICLVCLYEMFRERYNSAMCFFGLALAFKLQALFFLPVILIYFFSTKKMKARSFLFAPAIFLLCDLPAILAGRSISDTLLIYVKQTGIYKELTKNCPNLYYIIGNPGNQKEFYDLLHAAGILLTLAVLGIAAVIIIRRRSLTMQKTVLLATWCARCR
;
A
#
# COMPACT_ATOMS: atom_id res chain seq x y z
N PRO A 1 -19.80 -39.09 13.29
CA PRO A 1 -18.61 -38.92 12.47
C PRO A 1 -18.57 -37.56 11.77
N PHE A 2 -19.62 -37.17 10.95
CA PHE A 2 -19.61 -35.89 10.21
C PHE A 2 -19.71 -34.65 11.13
N ARG A 3 -20.62 -34.68 12.10
CA ARG A 3 -20.81 -33.58 13.05
C ARG A 3 -19.56 -33.33 13.91
N ASP A 4 -18.87 -34.40 14.31
CA ASP A 4 -17.63 -34.30 15.10
C ASP A 4 -16.49 -33.74 14.25
N PHE A 5 -16.40 -34.14 12.98
CA PHE A 5 -15.45 -33.56 12.02
C PHE A 5 -15.69 -32.06 11.85
N VAL A 6 -16.94 -31.63 11.61
CA VAL A 6 -17.31 -30.22 11.43
C VAL A 6 -16.99 -29.42 12.69
N SER A 7 -17.34 -29.89 13.88
CA SER A 7 -17.05 -29.19 15.15
C SER A 7 -15.56 -29.02 15.38
N LYS A 8 -14.76 -30.04 15.08
CA LYS A 8 -13.29 -30.02 15.23
C LYS A 8 -12.60 -29.05 14.26
N HIS A 9 -13.15 -28.88 13.05
CA HIS A 9 -12.58 -28.08 11.98
C HIS A 9 -13.34 -26.77 11.72
N ALA A 10 -14.33 -26.43 12.55
CA ALA A 10 -15.26 -25.31 12.33
C ALA A 10 -14.59 -23.99 11.99
N LEU A 11 -13.49 -23.62 12.67
CA LEU A 11 -12.76 -22.39 12.36
C LEU A 11 -12.06 -22.45 11.02
N GLY A 12 -11.43 -23.58 10.66
CA GLY A 12 -10.80 -23.76 9.36
C GLY A 12 -11.81 -23.69 8.21
N ILE A 13 -12.97 -24.36 8.40
CA ILE A 13 -14.10 -24.29 7.46
C ILE A 13 -14.60 -22.85 7.36
N GLY A 14 -14.68 -22.11 8.47
CA GLY A 14 -15.08 -20.71 8.50
C GLY A 14 -14.11 -19.81 7.70
N PHE A 15 -12.80 -19.97 7.86
CA PHE A 15 -11.81 -19.25 7.06
C PHE A 15 -11.95 -19.56 5.56
N PHE A 16 -12.10 -20.82 5.22
CA PHE A 16 -12.29 -21.24 3.83
C PHE A 16 -13.58 -20.66 3.24
N ALA A 17 -14.69 -20.78 3.94
CA ALA A 17 -15.98 -20.24 3.51
C ALA A 17 -15.93 -18.72 3.30
N LEU A 18 -15.36 -17.97 4.25
CA LEU A 18 -15.18 -16.52 4.12
C LEU A 18 -14.27 -16.16 2.92
N THR A 19 -13.21 -16.92 2.70
CA THR A 19 -12.33 -16.71 1.53
C THR A 19 -13.12 -16.90 0.23
N VAL A 20 -13.89 -17.99 0.11
CA VAL A 20 -14.72 -18.27 -1.07
C VAL A 20 -15.77 -17.18 -1.27
N VAL A 21 -16.53 -16.81 -0.23
CA VAL A 21 -17.59 -15.79 -0.34
C VAL A 21 -16.99 -14.43 -0.70
N SER A 22 -15.87 -14.04 -0.08
CA SER A 22 -15.21 -12.78 -0.41
C SER A 22 -14.64 -12.77 -1.84
N PHE A 23 -14.20 -13.92 -2.34
CA PHE A 23 -13.72 -14.07 -3.71
C PHE A 23 -14.87 -13.97 -4.72
N LEU A 24 -16.00 -14.64 -4.46
CA LEU A 24 -17.20 -14.53 -5.29
C LEU A 24 -17.74 -13.10 -5.34
N LEU A 25 -17.71 -12.37 -4.20
CA LEU A 25 -18.05 -10.96 -4.16
C LEU A 25 -17.14 -10.14 -5.09
N ARG A 26 -15.84 -10.41 -5.11
CA ARG A 26 -14.89 -9.71 -5.99
C ARG A 26 -15.10 -10.03 -7.46
N ILE A 27 -15.35 -11.29 -7.78
CA ILE A 27 -15.66 -11.73 -9.16
C ILE A 27 -16.92 -11.05 -9.68
N SER A 28 -17.95 -10.86 -8.85
CA SER A 28 -19.17 -10.16 -9.29
C SER A 28 -18.96 -8.69 -9.68
N LEU A 29 -17.81 -8.12 -9.35
CA LEU A 29 -17.41 -6.74 -9.67
C LEU A 29 -16.39 -6.65 -10.81
N TRP A 30 -15.94 -7.77 -11.37
CA TRP A 30 -14.79 -7.78 -12.30
C TRP A 30 -15.10 -7.12 -13.63
N ASP A 31 -16.33 -7.12 -14.10
CA ASP A 31 -16.74 -6.47 -15.36
C ASP A 31 -16.85 -4.95 -15.23
N ALA A 32 -16.81 -4.40 -14.00
CA ALA A 32 -16.93 -2.98 -13.79
C ALA A 32 -15.72 -2.24 -14.40
N ILE A 33 -15.98 -1.31 -15.30
CA ILE A 33 -15.00 -0.44 -15.94
C ILE A 33 -15.13 0.95 -15.32
N THR A 34 -14.03 1.48 -14.77
CA THR A 34 -13.97 2.80 -14.16
C THR A 34 -13.23 3.79 -15.05
N GLY A 35 -13.40 5.08 -14.75
CA GLY A 35 -12.68 6.15 -15.46
C GLY A 35 -11.18 5.99 -15.40
N ASP A 36 -10.63 5.64 -14.24
CA ASP A 36 -9.18 5.46 -14.05
C ASP A 36 -8.63 4.32 -14.94
N TYR A 37 -9.36 3.22 -15.04
CA TYR A 37 -8.97 2.15 -15.96
C TYR A 37 -9.01 2.61 -17.42
N SER A 38 -10.11 3.26 -17.84
CA SER A 38 -10.32 3.66 -19.24
C SER A 38 -9.38 4.78 -19.68
N TRP A 39 -9.13 5.77 -18.81
CA TRP A 39 -8.35 6.95 -19.19
C TRP A 39 -6.85 6.81 -18.96
N PHE A 40 -6.45 6.05 -17.93
CA PHE A 40 -5.04 5.91 -17.57
C PHE A 40 -4.48 4.53 -17.92
N LEU A 41 -4.98 3.46 -17.29
CA LEU A 41 -4.35 2.14 -17.38
C LEU A 41 -4.37 1.58 -18.81
N THR A 42 -5.49 1.67 -19.51
CA THR A 42 -5.59 1.26 -20.94
C THR A 42 -4.63 2.05 -21.84
N ASN A 43 -4.53 3.35 -21.62
CA ASN A 43 -3.62 4.20 -22.40
C ASN A 43 -2.16 3.83 -22.12
N TRP A 44 -1.78 3.64 -20.86
CA TRP A 44 -0.41 3.24 -20.52
C TRP A 44 -0.05 1.87 -21.07
N ILE A 45 -0.94 0.89 -20.98
CA ILE A 45 -0.74 -0.44 -21.58
C ILE A 45 -0.54 -0.33 -23.09
N ARG A 46 -1.37 0.46 -23.77
CA ARG A 46 -1.25 0.70 -25.22
C ARG A 46 0.07 1.36 -25.59
N GLU A 47 0.48 2.39 -24.85
CA GLU A 47 1.76 3.09 -25.10
C GLU A 47 2.96 2.16 -24.84
N LEU A 48 2.94 1.39 -23.72
CA LEU A 48 3.96 0.39 -23.45
C LEU A 48 4.03 -0.68 -24.53
N GLY A 49 2.90 -1.04 -25.13
CA GLY A 49 2.77 -2.04 -26.20
C GLY A 49 3.42 -1.65 -27.53
N LYS A 50 3.73 -0.36 -27.76
CA LYS A 50 4.41 0.11 -28.97
C LYS A 50 5.88 -0.34 -29.06
N TYR A 51 6.46 -0.76 -27.93
CA TYR A 51 7.87 -1.15 -27.83
C TYR A 51 8.01 -2.68 -27.72
N PRO A 52 9.09 -3.28 -28.24
CA PRO A 52 9.28 -4.72 -28.20
C PRO A 52 9.48 -5.24 -26.76
N GLY A 53 8.88 -6.38 -26.43
CA GLY A 53 8.98 -6.97 -25.11
C GLY A 53 8.56 -5.97 -24.02
N ILE A 54 9.30 -5.90 -22.92
CA ILE A 54 9.06 -4.98 -21.81
C ILE A 54 9.83 -3.66 -21.93
N SER A 55 10.52 -3.41 -23.05
CA SER A 55 11.40 -2.24 -23.20
C SER A 55 10.67 -0.89 -23.14
N GLY A 56 9.35 -0.88 -23.29
CA GLY A 56 8.52 0.32 -23.08
C GLY A 56 8.67 0.96 -21.70
N ILE A 57 9.12 0.20 -20.68
CA ILE A 57 9.41 0.78 -19.35
C ILE A 57 10.60 1.77 -19.36
N GLY A 58 11.44 1.69 -20.37
CA GLY A 58 12.52 2.65 -20.61
C GLY A 58 12.02 4.03 -21.06
N GLN A 59 10.75 4.14 -21.40
CA GLN A 59 10.12 5.41 -21.78
C GLN A 59 9.45 6.06 -20.56
N ASN A 60 9.23 7.37 -20.65
CA ASN A 60 8.53 8.10 -19.60
C ASN A 60 7.01 8.00 -19.80
N ILE A 61 6.47 6.79 -19.67
CA ILE A 61 5.06 6.46 -19.82
C ILE A 61 4.46 6.25 -18.41
N GLY A 62 3.28 6.84 -18.20
CA GLY A 62 2.53 6.71 -16.96
C GLY A 62 3.12 7.48 -15.79
N GLU A 63 2.37 7.47 -14.68
CA GLU A 63 2.68 8.22 -13.47
C GLU A 63 3.13 7.31 -12.31
N TYR A 64 3.01 5.99 -12.45
CA TYR A 64 3.48 5.05 -11.45
C TYR A 64 4.95 4.71 -11.64
N ASN A 65 5.59 4.28 -10.54
CA ASN A 65 6.98 3.86 -10.59
C ASN A 65 7.15 2.47 -11.25
N VAL A 66 8.38 2.11 -11.51
CA VAL A 66 8.79 1.00 -12.40
C VAL A 66 8.12 -0.33 -12.09
N PRO A 67 7.99 -0.85 -10.84
CA PRO A 67 7.38 -2.15 -10.60
C PRO A 67 5.95 -2.27 -11.13
N TYR A 68 5.14 -1.24 -10.94
CA TYR A 68 3.76 -1.28 -11.44
C TYR A 68 3.71 -1.11 -12.96
N MET A 69 4.54 -0.24 -13.54
CA MET A 69 4.64 -0.07 -14.99
C MET A 69 5.17 -1.33 -15.69
N LEU A 70 6.11 -2.05 -15.05
CA LEU A 70 6.58 -3.34 -15.53
C LEU A 70 5.46 -4.39 -15.53
N PHE A 71 4.67 -4.43 -14.46
CA PHE A 71 3.48 -5.29 -14.41
C PHE A 71 2.51 -4.96 -15.56
N LEU A 72 2.19 -3.69 -15.81
CA LEU A 72 1.33 -3.29 -16.92
C LEU A 72 1.93 -3.63 -18.29
N ALA A 73 3.26 -3.52 -18.45
CA ALA A 73 3.94 -3.92 -19.67
C ALA A 73 3.84 -5.44 -19.93
N VAL A 74 3.81 -6.26 -18.89
CA VAL A 74 3.57 -7.71 -18.99
C VAL A 74 2.12 -7.99 -19.33
N VAL A 75 1.17 -7.41 -18.59
CA VAL A 75 -0.28 -7.55 -18.80
C VAL A 75 -0.66 -7.24 -20.25
N GLY A 76 -0.15 -6.15 -20.83
CA GLY A 76 -0.44 -5.78 -22.21
C GLY A 76 0.07 -6.76 -23.27
N ARG A 77 0.75 -7.86 -22.89
CA ARG A 77 1.29 -8.89 -23.79
C ARG A 77 0.66 -10.27 -23.58
N THR A 78 -0.15 -10.39 -22.57
CA THR A 78 -0.90 -11.63 -22.34
C THR A 78 -2.10 -11.68 -23.27
N PRO A 79 -2.60 -12.87 -23.64
CA PRO A 79 -3.83 -13.02 -24.39
C PRO A 79 -5.09 -12.84 -23.53
N ALA A 80 -4.93 -12.65 -22.22
CA ALA A 80 -6.03 -12.52 -21.27
C ALA A 80 -6.61 -11.09 -21.28
N ASN A 81 -7.74 -10.92 -20.62
CA ASN A 81 -8.33 -9.59 -20.45
C ASN A 81 -7.52 -8.77 -19.44
N ASN A 82 -6.93 -7.69 -19.91
CA ASN A 82 -6.06 -6.79 -19.11
C ASN A 82 -6.77 -6.30 -17.82
N LEU A 83 -8.06 -6.00 -17.88
CA LEU A 83 -8.84 -5.56 -16.72
C LEU A 83 -8.84 -6.62 -15.63
N TYR A 84 -9.08 -7.88 -16.03
CA TYR A 84 -9.14 -9.00 -15.08
C TYR A 84 -7.77 -9.30 -14.46
N GLU A 85 -6.69 -9.21 -15.24
CA GLU A 85 -5.34 -9.42 -14.73
C GLU A 85 -4.94 -8.34 -13.72
N ILE A 86 -5.26 -7.09 -13.99
CA ILE A 86 -5.00 -5.97 -13.08
C ILE A 86 -5.80 -6.16 -11.78
N LYS A 87 -7.08 -6.49 -11.89
CA LYS A 87 -7.92 -6.75 -10.71
C LYS A 87 -7.44 -7.96 -9.93
N ALA A 88 -7.09 -9.06 -10.61
CA ALA A 88 -6.56 -10.27 -9.97
C ALA A 88 -5.28 -9.98 -9.17
N PHE A 89 -4.38 -9.15 -9.73
CA PHE A 89 -3.16 -8.74 -9.05
C PHE A 89 -3.47 -7.91 -7.80
N SER A 90 -4.35 -6.93 -7.89
CA SER A 90 -4.75 -6.11 -6.73
C SER A 90 -5.47 -6.95 -5.66
N VAL A 91 -6.40 -7.81 -6.08
CA VAL A 91 -7.14 -8.72 -5.20
C VAL A 91 -6.22 -9.70 -4.46
N PHE A 92 -5.15 -10.19 -5.12
CA PHE A 92 -4.15 -11.02 -4.44
C PHE A 92 -3.58 -10.29 -3.21
N PHE A 93 -3.31 -8.99 -3.31
CA PHE A 93 -2.80 -8.21 -2.17
C PHE A 93 -3.85 -7.92 -1.10
N ASP A 94 -5.15 -7.95 -1.41
CA ASP A 94 -6.19 -7.92 -0.37
C ASP A 94 -6.04 -9.11 0.58
N TYR A 95 -5.91 -10.32 0.01
CA TYR A 95 -5.72 -11.54 0.80
C TYR A 95 -4.38 -11.58 1.52
N LEU A 96 -3.32 -11.13 0.87
CA LEU A 96 -2.00 -11.03 1.48
C LEU A 96 -2.03 -10.07 2.67
N GLY A 97 -2.67 -8.91 2.53
CA GLY A 97 -2.85 -7.93 3.60
C GLY A 97 -3.67 -8.50 4.77
N ALA A 98 -4.80 -9.15 4.47
CA ALA A 98 -5.63 -9.81 5.48
C ALA A 98 -4.84 -10.92 6.22
N PHE A 99 -4.07 -11.71 5.49
CA PHE A 99 -3.21 -12.76 6.07
C PHE A 99 -2.14 -12.18 7.00
N PHE A 100 -1.43 -11.12 6.57
CA PHE A 100 -0.41 -10.52 7.43
C PHE A 100 -1.00 -9.78 8.62
N ALA A 101 -2.19 -9.20 8.51
CA ALA A 101 -2.89 -8.59 9.63
C ALA A 101 -3.19 -9.63 10.74
N ILE A 102 -3.77 -10.79 10.38
CA ILE A 102 -4.03 -11.85 11.37
C ILE A 102 -2.73 -12.46 11.91
N LYS A 103 -1.68 -12.55 11.09
CA LYS A 103 -0.36 -13.03 11.49
C LYS A 103 0.30 -12.11 12.51
N ILE A 104 0.19 -10.80 12.33
CA ILE A 104 0.65 -9.78 13.30
C ILE A 104 -0.09 -9.95 14.62
N VAL A 105 -1.43 -10.04 14.59
CA VAL A 105 -2.23 -10.19 15.81
C VAL A 105 -1.90 -11.50 16.55
N SER A 106 -1.71 -12.59 15.82
CA SER A 106 -1.30 -13.87 16.38
C SER A 106 0.08 -13.78 17.04
N PHE A 107 1.04 -13.15 16.38
CA PHE A 107 2.39 -12.95 16.90
C PHE A 107 2.38 -12.10 18.19
N LEU A 108 1.66 -10.97 18.19
CA LEU A 108 1.58 -10.06 19.33
C LEU A 108 0.93 -10.71 20.58
N ARG A 109 0.06 -11.68 20.36
CA ARG A 109 -0.68 -12.36 21.41
C ARG A 109 -0.14 -13.74 21.79
N GLY A 110 0.87 -14.23 21.07
CA GLY A 110 1.37 -15.59 21.27
C GLY A 110 0.32 -16.67 21.00
N THR A 111 -0.64 -16.41 20.08
CA THR A 111 -1.74 -17.33 19.78
C THR A 111 -1.55 -18.01 18.43
N ARG A 112 -2.31 -19.11 18.20
CA ARG A 112 -2.39 -19.74 16.88
C ARG A 112 -3.01 -18.79 15.86
N LEU A 113 -2.75 -19.04 14.57
CA LEU A 113 -3.28 -18.24 13.47
C LEU A 113 -4.81 -18.42 13.35
N ILE A 114 -5.28 -19.66 13.42
CA ILE A 114 -6.70 -20.01 13.31
C ILE A 114 -7.35 -19.86 14.70
N THR A 115 -7.99 -18.72 14.91
CA THR A 115 -8.76 -18.37 16.11
C THR A 115 -10.02 -17.60 15.71
N THR A 116 -11.03 -17.61 16.55
CA THR A 116 -12.29 -16.87 16.32
C THR A 116 -12.02 -15.38 16.10
N ARG A 117 -11.14 -14.77 16.89
CA ARG A 117 -10.76 -13.36 16.71
C ARG A 117 -10.16 -13.08 15.34
N ASN A 118 -9.23 -13.92 14.92
CA ASN A 118 -8.57 -13.76 13.61
C ASN A 118 -9.56 -14.02 12.47
N LEU A 119 -10.55 -14.88 12.65
CA LEU A 119 -11.63 -15.08 11.69
C LEU A 119 -12.43 -13.78 11.51
N PHE A 120 -12.82 -13.12 12.60
CA PHE A 120 -13.52 -11.83 12.53
C PHE A 120 -12.64 -10.72 11.93
N LEU A 121 -11.36 -10.65 12.30
CA LEU A 121 -10.43 -9.68 11.71
C LEU A 121 -10.25 -9.90 10.22
N TYR A 122 -10.05 -11.15 9.81
CA TYR A 122 -9.94 -11.55 8.41
C TYR A 122 -11.20 -11.17 7.61
N ALA A 123 -12.38 -11.48 8.16
CA ALA A 123 -13.64 -11.08 7.56
C ALA A 123 -13.77 -9.56 7.48
N ALA A 124 -13.47 -8.82 8.55
CA ALA A 124 -13.58 -7.37 8.60
C ALA A 124 -12.69 -6.69 7.52
N ILE A 125 -11.51 -7.25 7.25
CA ILE A 125 -10.62 -6.74 6.19
C ILE A 125 -11.19 -7.09 4.81
N LEU A 126 -11.50 -8.36 4.55
CA LEU A 126 -11.91 -8.80 3.23
C LEU A 126 -13.28 -8.25 2.80
N PHE A 127 -14.17 -7.98 3.74
CA PHE A 127 -15.49 -7.39 3.47
C PHE A 127 -15.53 -5.87 3.74
N SER A 128 -14.38 -5.23 3.97
CA SER A 128 -14.30 -3.78 4.03
C SER A 128 -14.57 -3.19 2.64
N PRO A 129 -15.61 -2.32 2.48
CA PRO A 129 -15.88 -1.66 1.21
C PRO A 129 -14.68 -0.90 0.66
N ALA A 130 -13.89 -0.25 1.52
CA ALA A 130 -12.69 0.46 1.11
C ALA A 130 -11.64 -0.46 0.48
N ILE A 131 -11.61 -1.75 0.79
CA ILE A 131 -10.64 -2.69 0.24
C ILE A 131 -11.19 -3.38 -1.01
N PHE A 132 -12.35 -4.03 -0.93
CA PHE A 132 -12.82 -4.80 -2.08
C PHE A 132 -13.31 -3.93 -3.23
N LEU A 133 -13.80 -2.71 -2.97
CA LEU A 133 -14.15 -1.77 -4.04
C LEU A 133 -12.91 -1.17 -4.68
N ASP A 134 -11.84 -0.88 -3.91
CA ASP A 134 -10.57 -0.39 -4.43
C ASP A 134 -9.96 -1.37 -5.44
N SER A 135 -9.84 -2.64 -5.06
CA SER A 135 -9.20 -3.68 -5.89
C SER A 135 -10.12 -4.22 -6.99
N ALA A 136 -11.31 -4.75 -6.62
CA ALA A 136 -12.14 -5.51 -7.53
C ALA A 136 -13.09 -4.67 -8.39
N PHE A 137 -13.52 -3.49 -7.90
CA PHE A 137 -14.36 -2.56 -8.67
C PHE A 137 -13.51 -1.54 -9.41
N TRP A 138 -12.62 -0.83 -8.70
CA TRP A 138 -11.87 0.30 -9.21
C TRP A 138 -10.58 -0.06 -9.95
N ALA A 139 -10.08 -1.29 -9.79
CA ALA A 139 -8.80 -1.77 -10.33
C ALA A 139 -7.59 -0.94 -9.85
N GLN A 140 -7.65 -0.43 -8.62
CA GLN A 140 -6.58 0.34 -7.98
C GLN A 140 -5.55 -0.57 -7.32
N CYS A 141 -4.37 -0.03 -7.06
CA CYS A 141 -3.23 -0.75 -6.52
C CYS A 141 -2.89 -0.42 -5.05
N ASP A 142 -3.82 0.19 -4.31
CA ASP A 142 -3.55 0.70 -2.96
C ASP A 142 -3.27 -0.42 -1.94
N MET A 143 -3.91 -1.56 -2.10
CA MET A 143 -3.63 -2.70 -1.25
C MET A 143 -2.25 -3.33 -1.50
N ILE A 144 -1.61 -3.09 -2.66
CA ILE A 144 -0.27 -3.64 -2.95
C ILE A 144 0.73 -3.09 -1.94
N TYR A 145 0.94 -1.78 -1.92
CA TYR A 145 1.90 -1.19 -0.98
C TYR A 145 1.44 -1.33 0.48
N SER A 146 0.12 -1.30 0.75
CA SER A 146 -0.42 -1.47 2.09
C SER A 146 -0.12 -2.88 2.66
N ALA A 147 -0.33 -3.93 1.88
CA ALA A 147 0.00 -5.29 2.27
C ALA A 147 1.51 -5.46 2.50
N ILE A 148 2.36 -4.89 1.63
CA ILE A 148 3.82 -4.92 1.79
C ILE A 148 4.25 -4.16 3.05
N CYS A 149 3.61 -3.04 3.40
CA CYS A 149 3.83 -2.35 4.68
C CYS A 149 3.44 -3.23 5.89
N LEU A 150 2.39 -4.06 5.79
CA LEU A 150 2.06 -5.03 6.84
C LEU A 150 3.13 -6.12 6.95
N VAL A 151 3.71 -6.57 5.83
CA VAL A 151 4.88 -7.48 5.87
C VAL A 151 6.06 -6.82 6.57
N CYS A 152 6.37 -5.57 6.22
CA CYS A 152 7.40 -4.77 6.88
C CYS A 152 7.17 -4.71 8.40
N LEU A 153 5.96 -4.37 8.82
CA LEU A 153 5.58 -4.30 10.24
C LEU A 153 5.75 -5.65 10.94
N TYR A 154 5.34 -6.74 10.30
CA TYR A 154 5.53 -8.08 10.82
C TYR A 154 7.00 -8.43 11.03
N GLU A 155 7.87 -8.12 10.05
CA GLU A 155 9.31 -8.35 10.16
C GLU A 155 9.96 -7.45 11.23
N MET A 156 9.49 -6.20 11.41
CA MET A 156 9.91 -5.34 12.53
C MET A 156 9.62 -5.98 13.88
N PHE A 157 8.43 -6.56 14.07
CA PHE A 157 8.07 -7.23 15.32
C PHE A 157 8.87 -8.50 15.58
N ARG A 158 9.36 -9.14 14.51
CA ARG A 158 10.30 -10.28 14.60
C ARG A 158 11.76 -9.85 14.78
N GLU A 159 12.01 -8.56 14.94
CA GLU A 159 13.35 -7.98 15.05
C GLU A 159 14.25 -8.23 13.81
N ARG A 160 13.63 -8.53 12.65
CA ARG A 160 14.31 -8.72 11.36
C ARG A 160 14.37 -7.40 10.59
N TYR A 161 15.10 -6.42 11.12
CA TYR A 161 15.06 -5.04 10.64
C TYR A 161 15.56 -4.84 9.22
N ASN A 162 16.55 -5.61 8.76
CA ASN A 162 17.03 -5.53 7.38
C ASN A 162 15.93 -5.98 6.41
N SER A 163 15.26 -7.11 6.70
CA SER A 163 14.13 -7.61 5.92
C SER A 163 12.96 -6.61 5.94
N ALA A 164 12.65 -6.05 7.11
CA ALA A 164 11.62 -5.02 7.23
C ALA A 164 11.90 -3.82 6.30
N MET A 165 13.15 -3.33 6.27
CA MET A 165 13.53 -2.21 5.41
C MET A 165 13.53 -2.59 3.92
N CYS A 166 13.84 -3.85 3.57
CA CYS A 166 13.66 -4.32 2.20
C CYS A 166 12.18 -4.23 1.76
N PHE A 167 11.25 -4.69 2.61
CA PHE A 167 9.82 -4.59 2.31
C PHE A 167 9.33 -3.14 2.30
N PHE A 168 9.86 -2.28 3.16
CA PHE A 168 9.53 -0.85 3.09
C PHE A 168 10.01 -0.21 1.78
N GLY A 169 11.23 -0.50 1.34
CA GLY A 169 11.75 -0.05 0.05
C GLY A 169 10.92 -0.57 -1.14
N LEU A 170 10.48 -1.83 -1.09
CA LEU A 170 9.58 -2.41 -2.08
C LEU A 170 8.20 -1.72 -2.10
N ALA A 171 7.62 -1.45 -0.93
CA ALA A 171 6.36 -0.72 -0.83
C ALA A 171 6.46 0.69 -1.44
N LEU A 172 7.56 1.41 -1.14
CA LEU A 172 7.86 2.71 -1.74
C LEU A 172 8.03 2.61 -3.25
N ALA A 173 8.66 1.55 -3.75
CA ALA A 173 8.83 1.33 -5.18
C ALA A 173 7.50 1.10 -5.92
N PHE A 174 6.46 0.62 -5.25
CA PHE A 174 5.12 0.53 -5.84
C PHE A 174 4.36 1.85 -5.80
N LYS A 175 4.37 2.54 -4.64
CA LYS A 175 3.57 3.78 -4.48
C LYS A 175 4.16 4.70 -3.41
N LEU A 176 4.22 6.01 -3.70
CA LEU A 176 4.73 7.03 -2.78
C LEU A 176 4.01 7.01 -1.42
N GLN A 177 2.73 6.68 -1.40
CA GLN A 177 1.93 6.65 -0.17
C GLN A 177 2.50 5.72 0.91
N ALA A 178 3.32 4.74 0.56
CA ALA A 178 4.07 3.95 1.55
C ALA A 178 4.95 4.82 2.47
N LEU A 179 5.32 6.05 2.04
CA LEU A 179 6.07 7.01 2.86
C LEU A 179 5.33 7.39 4.15
N PHE A 180 3.99 7.34 4.15
CA PHE A 180 3.21 7.56 5.38
C PHE A 180 3.46 6.51 6.47
N PHE A 181 4.09 5.40 6.14
CA PHE A 181 4.53 4.41 7.12
C PHE A 181 5.89 4.75 7.76
N LEU A 182 6.70 5.62 7.15
CA LEU A 182 8.02 6.01 7.66
C LEU A 182 7.98 6.58 9.10
N PRO A 183 7.03 7.45 9.50
CA PRO A 183 6.94 7.92 10.88
C PRO A 183 6.84 6.79 11.90
N VAL A 184 6.11 5.72 11.59
CA VAL A 184 6.00 4.53 12.46
C VAL A 184 7.37 3.86 12.65
N ILE A 185 8.11 3.69 11.57
CA ILE A 185 9.46 3.11 11.58
C ILE A 185 10.41 3.98 12.41
N LEU A 186 10.39 5.30 12.21
CA LEU A 186 11.26 6.23 12.93
C LEU A 186 10.93 6.27 14.43
N ILE A 187 9.64 6.33 14.78
CA ILE A 187 9.22 6.30 16.19
C ILE A 187 9.66 4.97 16.83
N TYR A 188 9.51 3.85 16.15
CA TYR A 188 9.96 2.56 16.63
C TYR A 188 11.50 2.53 16.82
N PHE A 189 12.25 3.04 15.84
CA PHE A 189 13.71 3.14 15.90
C PHE A 189 14.20 3.94 17.13
N PHE A 190 13.68 5.16 17.33
CA PHE A 190 14.09 6.01 18.44
C PHE A 190 13.62 5.51 19.81
N SER A 191 12.48 4.83 19.87
CA SER A 191 11.90 4.34 21.12
C SER A 191 12.52 3.06 21.61
N THR A 192 12.77 2.09 20.72
CA THR A 192 13.24 0.76 21.12
C THR A 192 14.75 0.63 21.16
N LYS A 193 15.46 1.42 20.34
CA LYS A 193 16.92 1.37 20.12
C LYS A 193 17.46 -0.02 19.72
N LYS A 194 16.56 -0.92 19.29
CA LYS A 194 16.92 -2.29 18.87
C LYS A 194 17.41 -2.34 17.42
N MET A 195 16.85 -1.47 16.58
CA MET A 195 17.19 -1.39 15.15
C MET A 195 18.50 -0.62 14.96
N LYS A 196 19.38 -1.12 14.11
CA LYS A 196 20.62 -0.43 13.74
C LYS A 196 20.39 0.57 12.62
N ALA A 197 21.01 1.74 12.67
CA ALA A 197 20.87 2.76 11.62
C ALA A 197 21.21 2.24 10.21
N ARG A 198 22.18 1.33 10.09
CA ARG A 198 22.54 0.68 8.81
C ARG A 198 21.39 -0.07 8.15
N SER A 199 20.38 -0.50 8.91
CA SER A 199 19.22 -1.18 8.34
C SER A 199 18.42 -0.27 7.41
N PHE A 200 18.44 1.05 7.61
CA PHE A 200 17.78 2.01 6.72
C PHE A 200 18.34 2.00 5.30
N LEU A 201 19.59 1.57 5.09
CA LEU A 201 20.19 1.49 3.75
C LEU A 201 19.50 0.46 2.84
N PHE A 202 18.83 -0.53 3.42
CA PHE A 202 18.12 -1.55 2.62
C PHE A 202 16.91 -0.99 1.88
N ALA A 203 16.22 0.03 2.42
CA ALA A 203 15.07 0.60 1.74
C ALA A 203 15.45 1.30 0.42
N PRO A 204 16.38 2.27 0.38
CA PRO A 204 16.82 2.86 -0.88
C PRO A 204 17.51 1.83 -1.80
N ALA A 205 18.22 0.84 -1.26
CA ALA A 205 18.84 -0.20 -2.08
C ALA A 205 17.80 -1.03 -2.85
N ILE A 206 16.72 -1.45 -2.19
CA ILE A 206 15.63 -2.18 -2.86
C ILE A 206 14.85 -1.26 -3.81
N PHE A 207 14.61 0.00 -3.44
CA PHE A 207 13.97 0.98 -4.32
C PHE A 207 14.76 1.10 -5.64
N LEU A 208 16.08 1.33 -5.56
CA LEU A 208 16.96 1.42 -6.72
C LEU A 208 17.01 0.12 -7.53
N LEU A 209 17.00 -1.03 -6.87
CA LEU A 209 16.95 -2.33 -7.54
C LEU A 209 15.65 -2.50 -8.35
N CYS A 210 14.53 -2.03 -7.81
CA CYS A 210 13.25 -2.04 -8.51
C CYS A 210 13.22 -1.09 -9.73
N ASP A 211 13.98 -0.01 -9.67
CA ASP A 211 14.08 0.99 -10.74
C ASP A 211 15.08 0.60 -11.84
N LEU A 212 16.01 -0.29 -11.52
CA LEU A 212 17.08 -0.72 -12.41
C LEU A 212 16.60 -1.23 -13.79
N PRO A 213 15.51 -2.01 -13.90
CA PRO A 213 15.03 -2.47 -15.21
C PRO A 213 14.68 -1.33 -16.18
N ALA A 214 14.10 -0.24 -15.70
CA ALA A 214 13.75 0.91 -16.54
C ALA A 214 15.01 1.68 -16.97
N ILE A 215 15.98 1.85 -16.08
CA ILE A 215 17.27 2.49 -16.38
C ILE A 215 18.03 1.67 -17.45
N LEU A 216 18.07 0.35 -17.30
CA LEU A 216 18.69 -0.54 -18.28
C LEU A 216 17.95 -0.54 -19.62
N ALA A 217 16.64 -0.28 -19.63
CA ALA A 217 15.84 -0.12 -20.83
C ALA A 217 15.97 1.30 -21.47
N GLY A 218 16.79 2.19 -20.91
CA GLY A 218 17.12 3.49 -21.49
C GLY A 218 16.42 4.68 -20.84
N ARG A 219 15.64 4.49 -19.75
CA ARG A 219 15.04 5.62 -19.01
C ARG A 219 16.12 6.40 -18.28
N SER A 220 16.01 7.74 -18.30
CA SER A 220 16.99 8.57 -17.60
C SER A 220 16.92 8.34 -16.08
N ILE A 221 18.07 8.39 -15.42
CA ILE A 221 18.16 8.22 -13.95
C ILE A 221 17.31 9.29 -13.25
N SER A 222 17.35 10.55 -13.73
CA SER A 222 16.55 11.63 -13.15
C SER A 222 15.04 11.40 -13.31
N ASP A 223 14.59 10.90 -14.44
CA ASP A 223 13.16 10.62 -14.67
C ASP A 223 12.66 9.44 -13.85
N THR A 224 13.53 8.51 -13.54
CA THR A 224 13.22 7.34 -12.75
C THR A 224 13.19 7.68 -11.26
N LEU A 225 14.25 8.27 -10.72
CA LEU A 225 14.37 8.53 -9.29
C LEU A 225 13.50 9.70 -8.81
N LEU A 226 13.25 10.70 -9.66
CA LEU A 226 12.45 11.88 -9.33
C LEU A 226 10.98 11.75 -9.72
N ILE A 227 10.50 10.54 -10.06
CA ILE A 227 9.11 10.34 -10.48
C ILE A 227 8.13 10.86 -9.44
N TYR A 228 8.38 10.64 -8.17
CA TYR A 228 7.51 11.10 -7.08
C TYR A 228 7.57 12.61 -6.87
N VAL A 229 8.73 13.24 -7.11
CA VAL A 229 8.84 14.70 -7.09
C VAL A 229 8.02 15.32 -8.22
N LYS A 230 8.05 14.70 -9.42
CA LYS A 230 7.24 15.14 -10.56
C LYS A 230 5.74 15.00 -10.32
N GLN A 231 5.32 13.93 -9.64
CA GLN A 231 3.90 13.71 -9.29
C GLN A 231 3.34 14.83 -8.40
N THR A 232 4.11 15.42 -7.50
CA THR A 232 3.62 16.48 -6.59
C THR A 232 3.16 17.73 -7.31
N GLY A 233 3.56 17.93 -8.57
CA GLY A 233 3.17 19.10 -9.39
C GLY A 233 1.98 18.88 -10.34
N ILE A 234 1.48 17.64 -10.46
CA ILE A 234 0.45 17.28 -11.45
C ILE A 234 -0.92 17.84 -11.06
N TYR A 235 -1.28 17.71 -9.78
CA TYR A 235 -2.58 18.16 -9.28
C TYR A 235 -2.40 19.38 -8.37
N LYS A 236 -3.06 20.48 -8.74
CA LYS A 236 -3.07 21.73 -7.99
C LYS A 236 -4.39 21.91 -7.19
N GLU A 237 -4.84 20.82 -6.58
CA GLU A 237 -6.07 20.80 -5.80
C GLU A 237 -5.75 20.35 -4.36
N LEU A 238 -6.32 21.04 -3.37
CA LEU A 238 -6.15 20.70 -1.95
C LEU A 238 -6.87 19.42 -1.59
N THR A 239 -7.93 19.10 -2.33
CA THR A 239 -8.67 17.86 -2.20
C THR A 239 -9.22 17.45 -3.56
N LYS A 240 -9.09 16.15 -3.88
CA LYS A 240 -9.64 15.56 -5.09
C LYS A 240 -10.59 14.44 -4.67
N ASN A 241 -11.81 14.84 -4.26
CA ASN A 241 -12.84 13.95 -3.71
C ASN A 241 -12.39 13.15 -2.46
N CYS A 242 -11.33 13.59 -1.78
CA CYS A 242 -10.87 12.98 -0.55
C CYS A 242 -11.57 13.67 0.65
N PRO A 243 -12.19 12.92 1.57
CA PRO A 243 -12.84 13.50 2.77
C PRO A 243 -11.78 13.97 3.78
N ASN A 244 -11.23 15.14 3.57
CA ASN A 244 -10.28 15.81 4.45
C ASN A 244 -10.81 17.19 4.86
N LEU A 245 -10.07 17.92 5.71
CA LEU A 245 -10.48 19.25 6.18
C LEU A 245 -10.66 20.26 5.03
N TYR A 246 -9.92 20.11 3.95
CA TYR A 246 -10.03 20.99 2.78
C TYR A 246 -11.33 20.77 2.00
N TYR A 247 -11.99 19.62 2.16
CA TYR A 247 -13.30 19.38 1.54
C TYR A 247 -14.35 20.37 2.06
N ILE A 248 -14.22 20.81 3.33
CA ILE A 248 -15.12 21.81 3.95
C ILE A 248 -14.80 23.21 3.42
N ILE A 249 -13.53 23.54 3.22
CA ILE A 249 -13.06 24.84 2.76
C ILE A 249 -13.28 25.01 1.25
N GLY A 250 -13.23 23.90 0.50
CA GLY A 250 -13.25 23.87 -0.97
C GLY A 250 -11.87 24.13 -1.58
N ASN A 251 -11.78 23.86 -2.88
CA ASN A 251 -10.57 24.17 -3.65
C ASN A 251 -10.55 25.69 -3.96
N PRO A 252 -9.42 26.38 -3.72
CA PRO A 252 -9.34 27.84 -3.92
C PRO A 252 -9.36 28.28 -5.38
N GLY A 253 -9.61 27.36 -6.33
CA GLY A 253 -9.67 27.66 -7.75
C GLY A 253 -8.34 28.23 -8.27
N ASN A 254 -8.41 29.36 -8.97
CA ASN A 254 -7.22 30.02 -9.55
C ASN A 254 -6.42 30.88 -8.57
N GLN A 255 -6.77 30.91 -7.29
CA GLN A 255 -6.07 31.70 -6.26
C GLN A 255 -4.83 30.97 -5.75
N LYS A 256 -3.73 31.08 -6.50
CA LYS A 256 -2.48 30.34 -6.24
C LYS A 256 -1.92 30.62 -4.85
N GLU A 257 -1.89 31.87 -4.42
CA GLU A 257 -1.34 32.26 -3.08
C GLU A 257 -2.14 31.63 -1.95
N PHE A 258 -3.46 31.57 -2.07
CA PHE A 258 -4.31 30.95 -1.06
C PHE A 258 -4.14 29.42 -1.07
N TYR A 259 -3.98 28.81 -2.25
CA TYR A 259 -3.63 27.40 -2.36
C TYR A 259 -2.30 27.09 -1.66
N ASP A 260 -1.24 27.82 -1.96
CA ASP A 260 0.09 27.61 -1.40
C ASP A 260 0.09 27.76 0.14
N LEU A 261 -0.64 28.75 0.66
CA LEU A 261 -0.81 28.97 2.09
C LEU A 261 -1.51 27.78 2.78
N LEU A 262 -2.65 27.36 2.27
CA LEU A 262 -3.42 26.23 2.83
C LEU A 262 -2.65 24.92 2.73
N HIS A 263 -1.98 24.68 1.61
CA HIS A 263 -1.13 23.50 1.42
C HIS A 263 0.02 23.46 2.44
N ALA A 264 0.74 24.57 2.61
CA ALA A 264 1.80 24.69 3.60
C ALA A 264 1.27 24.51 5.04
N ALA A 265 0.12 25.11 5.36
CA ALA A 265 -0.52 24.97 6.67
C ALA A 265 -0.89 23.50 6.98
N GLY A 266 -1.40 22.76 5.99
CA GLY A 266 -1.72 21.34 6.14
C GLY A 266 -0.48 20.47 6.38
N ILE A 267 0.60 20.72 5.65
CA ILE A 267 1.88 20.03 5.86
C ILE A 267 2.39 20.31 7.28
N LEU A 268 2.43 21.58 7.70
CA LEU A 268 2.90 21.98 9.03
C LEU A 268 2.05 21.35 10.14
N LEU A 269 0.73 21.36 10.00
CA LEU A 269 -0.17 20.73 10.97
C LEU A 269 0.07 19.23 11.06
N THR A 270 0.23 18.55 9.93
CA THR A 270 0.53 17.12 9.90
C THR A 270 1.85 16.81 10.58
N LEU A 271 2.91 17.58 10.27
CA LEU A 271 4.22 17.43 10.90
C LEU A 271 4.17 17.72 12.41
N ALA A 272 3.41 18.74 12.83
CA ALA A 272 3.23 19.06 14.25
C ALA A 272 2.53 17.91 15.01
N VAL A 273 1.45 17.37 14.47
CA VAL A 273 0.73 16.24 15.09
C VAL A 273 1.62 15.00 15.19
N LEU A 274 2.33 14.66 14.11
CA LEU A 274 3.29 13.55 14.10
C LEU A 274 4.44 13.80 15.08
N GLY A 275 4.98 15.00 15.13
CA GLY A 275 6.04 15.40 16.06
C GLY A 275 5.60 15.29 17.53
N ILE A 276 4.42 15.81 17.87
CA ILE A 276 3.85 15.68 19.22
C ILE A 276 3.67 14.21 19.60
N ALA A 277 3.07 13.41 18.71
CA ALA A 277 2.91 11.98 18.94
C ALA A 277 4.26 11.28 19.16
N ALA A 278 5.25 11.58 18.32
CA ALA A 278 6.60 11.04 18.43
C ALA A 278 7.24 11.40 19.78
N VAL A 279 7.19 12.68 20.19
CA VAL A 279 7.76 13.16 21.48
C VAL A 279 7.09 12.46 22.67
N ILE A 280 5.76 12.37 22.66
CA ILE A 280 5.01 11.68 23.74
C ILE A 280 5.45 10.22 23.85
N ILE A 281 5.56 9.52 22.73
CA ILE A 281 5.88 8.09 22.70
C ILE A 281 7.33 7.86 23.12
N ILE A 282 8.27 8.64 22.56
CA ILE A 282 9.69 8.50 22.84
C ILE A 282 9.99 8.85 24.31
N ARG A 283 9.43 9.95 24.83
CA ARG A 283 9.62 10.36 26.24
C ARG A 283 9.08 9.33 27.25
N ARG A 284 7.92 8.75 26.93
CA ARG A 284 7.32 7.76 27.84
C ARG A 284 8.04 6.41 27.80
N ARG A 285 9.00 6.19 26.88
CA ARG A 285 9.69 4.88 26.66
C ARG A 285 8.74 3.69 26.68
N SER A 286 7.49 3.93 26.28
CA SER A 286 6.37 3.02 26.52
C SER A 286 5.90 2.36 25.23
N LEU A 287 6.75 2.30 24.19
CA LEU A 287 6.36 1.66 22.94
C LEU A 287 6.40 0.15 23.13
N THR A 288 5.26 -0.38 23.47
CA THR A 288 4.99 -1.81 23.31
C THR A 288 4.64 -2.08 21.85
N MET A 289 4.81 -3.33 21.38
CA MET A 289 4.37 -3.74 20.05
C MET A 289 2.91 -3.34 19.77
N GLN A 290 2.02 -3.45 20.76
CA GLN A 290 0.61 -3.05 20.65
C GLN A 290 0.43 -1.56 20.30
N LYS A 291 1.23 -0.66 20.90
CA LYS A 291 1.18 0.77 20.61
C LYS A 291 1.73 1.11 19.23
N THR A 292 2.69 0.34 18.74
CA THR A 292 3.21 0.48 17.38
C THR A 292 2.13 0.12 16.33
N VAL A 293 1.32 -0.91 16.58
CA VAL A 293 0.17 -1.25 15.73
C VAL A 293 -0.86 -0.13 15.70
N LEU A 294 -1.20 0.42 16.87
CA LEU A 294 -2.13 1.55 16.97
C LEU A 294 -1.64 2.77 16.19
N LEU A 295 -0.34 3.07 16.27
CA LEU A 295 0.30 4.14 15.47
C LEU A 295 0.23 3.86 13.97
N ALA A 296 0.55 2.65 13.56
CA ALA A 296 0.49 2.25 12.15
C ALA A 296 -0.93 2.39 11.59
N THR A 297 -1.95 1.97 12.37
CA THR A 297 -3.36 2.13 11.98
C THR A 297 -3.80 3.59 11.96
N TRP A 298 -3.28 4.43 12.86
CA TRP A 298 -3.57 5.85 12.88
C TRP A 298 -2.94 6.59 11.69
N CYS A 299 -1.67 6.34 11.40
CA CYS A 299 -0.99 6.90 10.21
C CYS A 299 -1.68 6.48 8.90
N ALA A 300 -2.24 5.28 8.84
CA ALA A 300 -3.01 4.82 7.67
C ALA A 300 -4.38 5.51 7.53
N ARG A 301 -4.94 6.08 8.61
CA ARG A 301 -6.22 6.83 8.59
C ARG A 301 -6.06 8.31 8.30
N CYS A 302 -4.85 8.85 8.36
CA CYS A 302 -4.58 10.27 8.07
C CYS A 302 -4.45 10.57 6.56
N ARG A 303 -5.08 9.75 5.72
CA ARG A 303 -5.19 9.93 4.28
C ARG A 303 -6.25 10.92 3.89
#